data_f30bf169e41f7542764b0f30b4f3ff64
#
_entry.id   f30bf169e41f7542764b0f30b4f3ff64
#
_cell.length_a   1.000
_cell.length_b   1.000
_cell.length_c   1.000
_cell.angle_alpha   90.00
_cell.angle_beta   90.00
_cell.angle_gamma   90.00
#
_symmetry.space_group_name_H-M   'P 1'
#
loop_
_entity.id
_entity.type
_entity.pdbx_description
1 polymer ?
#
loop_
_entity_poly.entity_id
_entity_poly.type
_entity_poly.pdbx_seq_one_letter_code
_entity_poly.pdbx_strand_id
1 'polypeptide(L)'
;MSQKLQSFKAFEDLYETIADKIPQEPTMTQKPPNVATIQSVNAGSNPQLTIIADAMKRAEKLFASKNAEYGEKSDILANFRRLADQQGVPMSTAWFFLAGKHIDTITQYVKDARENKIRKRSEPIRDRIDDVVVYSLLLLAIVAEENR
;
A
#
# COMPACT_ATOMS: atom_id res chain seq x y z
N MET A 1 19.93 -23.36 -5.32
CA MET A 1 18.62 -22.71 -5.07
C MET A 1 18.88 -21.26 -4.75
N SER A 2 18.28 -20.32 -5.50
CA SER A 2 18.57 -18.89 -5.38
C SER A 2 18.00 -18.33 -4.07
N GLN A 3 18.73 -17.39 -3.41
CA GLN A 3 18.28 -16.68 -2.19
C GLN A 3 16.87 -16.06 -2.35
N LYS A 4 16.47 -15.67 -3.57
CA LYS A 4 15.13 -15.17 -3.88
C LYS A 4 14.01 -16.20 -3.63
N LEU A 5 14.26 -17.49 -3.92
CA LEU A 5 13.27 -18.56 -3.67
C LEU A 5 13.10 -18.83 -2.17
N GLN A 6 14.16 -18.71 -1.39
CA GLN A 6 14.10 -18.89 0.07
C GLN A 6 13.32 -17.74 0.75
N SER A 7 13.49 -16.49 0.27
CA SER A 7 12.71 -15.36 0.78
C SER A 7 11.21 -15.49 0.50
N PHE A 8 10.85 -16.04 -0.69
CA PHE A 8 9.45 -16.22 -1.07
C PHE A 8 8.78 -17.29 -0.21
N LYS A 9 9.44 -18.42 -0.01
CA LYS A 9 8.94 -19.52 0.84
C LYS A 9 8.77 -19.08 2.30
N ALA A 10 9.72 -18.31 2.85
CA ALA A 10 9.60 -17.76 4.20
C ALA A 10 8.42 -16.79 4.35
N PHE A 11 8.04 -16.10 3.28
CA PHE A 11 6.86 -15.23 3.28
C PHE A 11 5.55 -16.02 3.19
N GLU A 12 5.48 -17.08 2.37
CA GLU A 12 4.32 -17.99 2.31
C GLU A 12 4.09 -18.63 3.68
N ASP A 13 5.13 -19.18 4.31
CA ASP A 13 5.06 -19.77 5.65
C ASP A 13 4.59 -18.77 6.71
N LEU A 14 5.01 -17.50 6.60
CA LEU A 14 4.58 -16.42 7.49
C LEU A 14 3.10 -16.06 7.25
N TYR A 15 2.68 -16.01 5.99
CA TYR A 15 1.30 -15.68 5.61
C TYR A 15 0.33 -16.74 6.10
N GLU A 16 0.63 -18.03 5.91
CA GLU A 16 -0.18 -19.13 6.43
C GLU A 16 -0.28 -19.09 7.95
N THR A 17 0.84 -18.77 8.64
CA THR A 17 0.87 -18.66 10.11
C THR A 17 0.04 -17.49 10.63
N ILE A 18 -0.12 -16.41 9.86
CA ILE A 18 -0.89 -15.21 10.23
C ILE A 18 -2.35 -15.36 9.82
N ALA A 19 -2.65 -16.00 8.67
CA ALA A 19 -4.01 -16.15 8.15
C ALA A 19 -4.93 -16.88 9.15
N ASP A 20 -4.44 -17.89 9.85
CA ASP A 20 -5.18 -18.62 10.88
C ASP A 20 -5.41 -17.80 12.17
N LYS A 21 -4.70 -16.69 12.35
CA LYS A 21 -4.80 -15.83 13.55
C LYS A 21 -5.59 -14.55 13.33
N ILE A 22 -5.98 -14.27 12.07
CA ILE A 22 -6.85 -13.13 11.77
C ILE A 22 -8.27 -13.50 12.21
N PRO A 23 -8.86 -12.78 13.20
CA PRO A 23 -10.25 -13.01 13.57
C PRO A 23 -11.11 -12.82 12.33
N GLN A 24 -11.98 -13.80 12.03
CA GLN A 24 -13.00 -13.67 10.99
C GLN A 24 -13.77 -12.37 11.26
N GLU A 25 -13.84 -11.49 10.28
CA GLU A 25 -14.55 -10.22 10.42
C GLU A 25 -15.99 -10.50 10.90
N PRO A 26 -16.47 -9.86 11.97
CA PRO A 26 -17.87 -9.95 12.33
C PRO A 26 -18.69 -9.42 11.17
N THR A 27 -19.69 -10.16 10.73
CA THR A 27 -20.62 -9.79 9.66
C THR A 27 -21.17 -8.40 9.96
N MET A 28 -20.62 -7.38 9.30
CA MET A 28 -21.03 -5.99 9.49
C MET A 28 -22.43 -5.79 8.89
N THR A 29 -23.46 -5.91 9.72
CA THR A 29 -24.83 -5.45 9.40
C THR A 29 -24.99 -3.94 9.56
N GLN A 30 -23.92 -3.19 9.81
CA GLN A 30 -23.97 -1.74 9.92
C GLN A 30 -23.72 -1.09 8.55
N LYS A 31 -24.70 -0.27 8.14
CA LYS A 31 -24.61 0.60 6.98
C LYS A 31 -23.30 1.40 7.05
N PRO A 32 -22.45 1.40 5.99
CA PRO A 32 -21.19 2.12 6.02
C PRO A 32 -21.45 3.59 6.35
N PRO A 33 -20.61 4.23 7.19
CA PRO A 33 -20.73 5.64 7.48
C PRO A 33 -20.69 6.45 6.18
N ASN A 34 -21.60 7.41 6.05
CA ASN A 34 -21.71 8.24 4.86
C ASN A 34 -20.38 8.98 4.64
N VAL A 35 -19.77 8.83 3.46
CA VAL A 35 -18.49 9.45 3.08
C VAL A 35 -18.50 10.99 3.29
N ALA A 36 -19.69 11.62 3.23
CA ALA A 36 -19.88 13.03 3.58
C ALA A 36 -19.50 13.38 5.03
N THR A 37 -19.47 12.40 5.95
CA THR A 37 -19.16 12.65 7.37
C THR A 37 -17.65 12.88 7.59
N ILE A 38 -16.79 12.40 6.71
CA ILE A 38 -15.33 12.61 6.83
C ILE A 38 -14.95 14.07 6.51
N GLN A 39 -15.72 14.75 5.66
CA GLN A 39 -15.47 16.15 5.30
C GLN A 39 -15.89 17.15 6.39
N SER A 40 -16.71 16.75 7.36
CA SER A 40 -17.23 17.61 8.42
C SER A 40 -16.48 17.51 9.76
N VAL A 41 -15.44 16.67 9.85
CA VAL A 41 -14.56 16.68 11.02
C VAL A 41 -13.76 17.97 10.97
N ASN A 42 -14.13 18.95 11.81
CA ASN A 42 -13.41 20.21 11.96
C ASN A 42 -11.92 19.90 12.26
N ALA A 43 -11.09 19.93 11.24
CA ALA A 43 -9.64 19.72 11.32
C ALA A 43 -8.94 20.74 12.23
N GLY A 44 -9.64 21.82 12.63
CA GLY A 44 -9.10 22.90 13.45
C GLY A 44 -8.78 22.53 14.90
N SER A 45 -9.22 21.38 15.42
CA SER A 45 -8.98 21.01 16.82
C SER A 45 -8.02 19.84 17.05
N ASN A 46 -7.63 19.11 15.99
CA ASN A 46 -6.75 17.93 16.11
C ASN A 46 -5.63 17.95 15.04
N PRO A 47 -4.38 18.23 15.43
CA PRO A 47 -3.25 18.29 14.50
C PRO A 47 -3.02 16.98 13.72
N GLN A 48 -3.32 15.84 14.33
CA GLN A 48 -3.17 14.53 13.68
C GLN A 48 -4.16 14.37 12.53
N LEU A 49 -5.41 14.85 12.69
CA LEU A 49 -6.41 14.79 11.62
C LEU A 49 -6.02 15.69 10.44
N THR A 50 -5.41 16.83 10.70
CA THR A 50 -4.88 17.71 9.65
C THR A 50 -3.78 16.99 8.85
N ILE A 51 -2.84 16.33 9.53
CA ILE A 51 -1.78 15.55 8.88
C ILE A 51 -2.36 14.43 7.99
N ILE A 52 -3.37 13.71 8.49
CA ILE A 52 -4.04 12.65 7.72
C ILE A 52 -4.77 13.22 6.50
N ALA A 53 -5.54 14.30 6.66
CA ALA A 53 -6.25 14.94 5.57
C ALA A 53 -5.30 15.45 4.47
N ASP A 54 -4.16 16.02 4.86
CA ASP A 54 -3.13 16.44 3.91
C ASP A 54 -2.44 15.27 3.23
N ALA A 55 -2.23 14.13 3.93
CA ALA A 55 -1.70 12.91 3.33
C ALA A 55 -2.67 12.35 2.27
N MET A 56 -3.98 12.34 2.52
CA MET A 56 -4.98 11.92 1.54
C MET A 56 -4.96 12.79 0.27
N LYS A 57 -4.86 14.11 0.42
CA LYS A 57 -4.73 15.03 -0.72
C LYS A 57 -3.44 14.80 -1.53
N ARG A 58 -2.33 14.51 -0.84
CA ARG A 58 -1.06 14.18 -1.53
C ARG A 58 -1.15 12.85 -2.26
N ALA A 59 -1.76 11.83 -1.63
CA ALA A 59 -1.97 10.52 -2.25
C ALA A 59 -2.83 10.62 -3.51
N GLU A 60 -3.91 11.42 -3.50
CA GLU A 60 -4.73 11.69 -4.68
C GLU A 60 -3.91 12.30 -5.82
N LYS A 61 -3.12 13.33 -5.55
CA LYS A 61 -2.25 13.96 -6.55
C LYS A 61 -1.19 13.01 -7.09
N LEU A 62 -0.58 12.22 -6.20
CA LEU A 62 0.44 11.24 -6.56
C LEU A 62 -0.17 10.14 -7.43
N PHE A 63 -1.36 9.65 -7.09
CA PHE A 63 -2.10 8.68 -7.90
C PHE A 63 -2.38 9.22 -9.30
N ALA A 64 -2.91 10.44 -9.40
CA ALA A 64 -3.21 11.06 -10.70
C ALA A 64 -1.95 11.22 -11.56
N SER A 65 -0.83 11.67 -10.97
CA SER A 65 0.46 11.81 -11.66
C SER A 65 0.99 10.46 -12.16
N LYS A 66 1.01 9.45 -11.30
CA LYS A 66 1.51 8.12 -11.65
C LYS A 66 0.62 7.41 -12.66
N ASN A 67 -0.70 7.59 -12.56
CA ASN A 67 -1.63 7.04 -13.54
C ASN A 67 -1.46 7.67 -14.94
N ALA A 68 -1.14 8.96 -15.00
CA ALA A 68 -0.83 9.63 -16.27
C ALA A 68 0.49 9.12 -16.89
N GLU A 69 1.45 8.70 -16.05
CA GLU A 69 2.78 8.24 -16.50
C GLU A 69 2.80 6.74 -16.85
N TYR A 70 2.17 5.89 -16.04
CA TYR A 70 2.30 4.42 -16.12
C TYR A 70 0.98 3.70 -16.45
N GLY A 71 -0.16 4.35 -16.28
CA GLY A 71 -1.46 3.81 -16.64
C GLY A 71 -1.73 3.96 -18.13
N GLU A 72 -2.62 3.13 -18.66
CA GLU A 72 -3.26 3.38 -19.95
C GLU A 72 -4.54 4.16 -19.71
N LYS A 73 -5.01 4.94 -20.70
CA LYS A 73 -6.15 5.86 -20.55
C LYS A 73 -7.41 5.24 -19.94
N SER A 74 -7.57 3.92 -20.05
CA SER A 74 -8.72 3.16 -19.55
C SER A 74 -8.38 2.08 -18.52
N ASP A 75 -7.09 1.82 -18.23
CA ASP A 75 -6.66 0.77 -17.32
C ASP A 75 -5.60 1.26 -16.34
N ILE A 76 -6.04 1.57 -15.12
CA ILE A 76 -5.16 1.99 -14.03
C ILE A 76 -4.22 0.88 -13.53
N LEU A 77 -4.50 -0.38 -13.87
CA LEU A 77 -3.72 -1.56 -13.48
C LEU A 77 -2.81 -2.08 -14.60
N ALA A 78 -2.75 -1.42 -15.75
CA ALA A 78 -1.99 -1.86 -16.94
C ALA A 78 -0.53 -2.22 -16.61
N ASN A 79 0.11 -1.44 -15.73
CA ASN A 79 1.49 -1.71 -15.31
C ASN A 79 1.62 -3.05 -14.54
N PHE A 80 0.66 -3.34 -13.67
CA PHE A 80 0.65 -4.59 -12.89
C PHE A 80 0.33 -5.78 -13.78
N ARG A 81 -0.62 -5.65 -14.73
CA ARG A 81 -0.93 -6.71 -15.70
C ARG A 81 0.30 -7.06 -16.52
N ARG A 82 0.93 -6.04 -17.12
CA ARG A 82 2.13 -6.23 -17.93
C ARG A 82 3.24 -6.94 -17.15
N LEU A 83 3.49 -6.54 -15.89
CA LEU A 83 4.49 -7.19 -15.05
C LEU A 83 4.07 -8.62 -14.66
N ALA A 84 2.80 -8.83 -14.33
CA ALA A 84 2.25 -10.15 -14.02
C ALA A 84 2.40 -11.11 -15.19
N ASP A 85 2.04 -10.68 -16.40
CA ASP A 85 2.17 -11.46 -17.64
C ASP A 85 3.62 -11.80 -17.94
N GLN A 86 4.53 -10.82 -17.84
CA GLN A 86 5.96 -11.02 -18.09
C GLN A 86 6.60 -12.01 -17.11
N GLN A 87 6.11 -12.07 -15.88
CA GLN A 87 6.66 -12.92 -14.84
C GLN A 87 5.87 -14.23 -14.64
N GLY A 88 4.71 -14.38 -15.29
CA GLY A 88 3.83 -15.53 -15.09
C GLY A 88 3.28 -15.65 -13.68
N VAL A 89 2.93 -14.53 -13.05
CA VAL A 89 2.45 -14.46 -11.66
C VAL A 89 1.13 -13.67 -11.58
N PRO A 90 0.35 -13.81 -10.48
CA PRO A 90 -0.81 -12.94 -10.24
C PRO A 90 -0.43 -11.46 -10.13
N MET A 91 -1.37 -10.55 -10.43
CA MET A 91 -1.15 -9.09 -10.29
C MET A 91 -0.84 -8.69 -8.85
N SER A 92 -1.42 -9.34 -7.86
CA SER A 92 -1.10 -9.14 -6.43
C SER A 92 0.36 -9.43 -6.12
N THR A 93 0.96 -10.44 -6.74
CA THR A 93 2.40 -10.72 -6.64
C THR A 93 3.24 -9.63 -7.35
N ALA A 94 2.82 -9.18 -8.54
CA ALA A 94 3.46 -8.08 -9.24
C ALA A 94 3.41 -6.78 -8.41
N TRP A 95 2.27 -6.51 -7.76
CA TRP A 95 2.13 -5.41 -6.82
C TRP A 95 3.17 -5.50 -5.69
N PHE A 96 3.33 -6.67 -5.08
CA PHE A 96 4.28 -6.87 -3.99
C PHE A 96 5.72 -6.55 -4.40
N PHE A 97 6.14 -6.91 -5.62
CA PHE A 97 7.47 -6.55 -6.13
C PHE A 97 7.66 -5.04 -6.24
N LEU A 98 6.62 -4.31 -6.67
CA LEU A 98 6.71 -2.85 -6.85
C LEU A 98 6.58 -2.08 -5.52
N ALA A 99 5.68 -2.51 -4.63
CA ALA A 99 5.44 -1.89 -3.34
C ALA A 99 6.53 -2.20 -2.30
N GLY A 100 7.16 -3.38 -2.39
CA GLY A 100 8.08 -3.92 -1.39
C GLY A 100 9.21 -2.96 -1.02
N LYS A 101 9.83 -2.27 -2.00
CA LYS A 101 10.90 -1.29 -1.75
C LYS A 101 10.48 -0.14 -0.83
N HIS A 102 9.22 0.30 -0.91
CA HIS A 102 8.67 1.37 -0.08
C HIS A 102 8.42 0.86 1.35
N ILE A 103 7.86 -0.34 1.46
CA ILE A 103 7.63 -1.04 2.74
C ILE A 103 8.95 -1.29 3.44
N ASP A 104 9.98 -1.78 2.73
CA ASP A 104 11.32 -2.01 3.29
C ASP A 104 11.95 -0.71 3.80
N THR A 105 11.78 0.38 3.07
CA THR A 105 12.28 1.70 3.49
C THR A 105 11.62 2.17 4.78
N ILE A 106 10.30 1.99 4.92
CA ILE A 106 9.55 2.34 6.13
C ILE A 106 9.98 1.44 7.29
N THR A 107 10.12 0.14 7.04
CA THR A 107 10.61 -0.83 8.03
C THR A 107 12.00 -0.44 8.55
N GLN A 108 12.91 -0.06 7.65
CA GLN A 108 14.24 0.39 8.05
C GLN A 108 14.20 1.72 8.83
N TYR A 109 13.27 2.63 8.47
CA TYR A 109 13.07 3.86 9.23
C TYR A 109 12.65 3.57 10.68
N VAL A 110 11.71 2.65 10.88
CA VAL A 110 11.24 2.25 12.21
C VAL A 110 12.38 1.62 13.03
N LYS A 111 13.21 0.77 12.41
CA LYS A 111 14.40 0.19 13.05
C LYS A 111 15.40 1.27 13.45
N ASP A 112 15.72 2.19 12.55
CA ASP A 112 16.66 3.29 12.81
C ASP A 112 16.15 4.18 13.96
N ALA A 113 14.86 4.52 13.99
CA ALA A 113 14.25 5.33 15.05
C ALA A 113 14.33 4.62 16.41
N ARG A 114 14.08 3.31 16.43
CA ARG A 114 14.15 2.49 17.65
C ARG A 114 15.58 2.40 18.21
N GLU A 115 16.58 2.44 17.33
CA GLU A 115 18.00 2.36 17.70
C GLU A 115 18.65 3.77 17.85
N ASN A 116 17.85 4.86 17.78
CA ASN A 116 18.31 6.24 17.78
C ASN A 116 19.38 6.52 16.69
N LYS A 117 19.30 5.84 15.56
CA LYS A 117 20.21 6.03 14.43
C LYS A 117 19.69 7.12 13.50
N ILE A 118 20.55 8.09 13.18
CA ILE A 118 20.28 9.10 12.15
C ILE A 118 20.86 8.61 10.83
N ARG A 119 19.98 8.31 9.86
CA ARG A 119 20.36 7.91 8.50
C ARG A 119 20.00 9.01 7.53
N LYS A 120 20.99 9.43 6.73
CA LYS A 120 20.71 10.28 5.56
C LYS A 120 19.93 9.48 4.53
N ARG A 121 18.77 9.99 4.10
CA ARG A 121 17.93 9.41 3.07
C ARG A 121 17.91 10.31 1.84
N SER A 122 17.81 9.70 0.65
CA SER A 122 17.67 10.43 -0.62
C SER A 122 16.32 11.15 -0.72
N GLU A 123 15.29 10.60 -0.06
CA GLU A 123 13.94 11.11 -0.07
C GLU A 123 13.36 11.12 1.35
N PRO A 124 12.46 12.07 1.67
CA PRO A 124 11.76 12.10 2.95
C PRO A 124 10.97 10.81 3.18
N ILE A 125 10.91 10.34 4.41
CA ILE A 125 10.12 9.14 4.77
C ILE A 125 8.62 9.34 4.47
N ARG A 126 8.14 10.58 4.57
CA ARG A 126 6.77 10.93 4.22
C ARG A 126 6.40 10.50 2.80
N ASP A 127 7.29 10.74 1.84
CA ASP A 127 7.03 10.43 0.43
C ASP A 127 6.92 8.91 0.23
N ARG A 128 7.68 8.12 0.98
CA ARG A 128 7.55 6.64 1.01
C ARG A 128 6.24 6.17 1.62
N ILE A 129 5.73 6.88 2.63
CA ILE A 129 4.41 6.60 3.22
C ILE A 129 3.31 6.95 2.21
N ASP A 130 3.40 8.09 1.54
CA ASP A 130 2.45 8.50 0.50
C ASP A 130 2.42 7.47 -0.66
N ASP A 131 3.59 6.95 -1.10
CA ASP A 131 3.66 5.84 -2.06
C ASP A 131 2.91 4.59 -1.56
N VAL A 132 3.14 4.15 -0.31
CA VAL A 132 2.47 2.96 0.26
C VAL A 132 0.96 3.15 0.33
N VAL A 133 0.48 4.35 0.66
CA VAL A 133 -0.97 4.66 0.63
C VAL A 133 -1.53 4.44 -0.78
N VAL A 134 -0.88 4.99 -1.81
CA VAL A 134 -1.31 4.81 -3.21
C VAL A 134 -1.26 3.33 -3.63
N TYR A 135 -0.18 2.62 -3.30
CA TYR A 135 -0.07 1.18 -3.59
C TYR A 135 -1.15 0.37 -2.88
N SER A 136 -1.53 0.73 -1.64
CA SER A 136 -2.60 0.05 -0.92
C SER A 136 -3.96 0.21 -1.59
N LEU A 137 -4.27 1.40 -2.13
CA LEU A 137 -5.49 1.64 -2.89
C LEU A 137 -5.51 0.84 -4.21
N LEU A 138 -4.36 0.74 -4.89
CA LEU A 138 -4.22 -0.09 -6.09
C LEU A 138 -4.37 -1.58 -5.77
N LEU A 139 -3.86 -2.05 -4.62
CA LEU A 139 -4.07 -3.43 -4.19
C LEU A 139 -5.55 -3.75 -3.99
N LEU A 140 -6.35 -2.85 -3.41
CA LEU A 140 -7.79 -3.04 -3.29
C LEU A 140 -8.46 -3.27 -4.67
N ALA A 141 -8.04 -2.51 -5.69
CA ALA A 141 -8.55 -2.69 -7.05
C ALA A 141 -8.10 -4.03 -7.66
N ILE A 142 -6.84 -4.45 -7.44
CA ILE A 142 -6.31 -5.74 -7.90
C ILE A 142 -7.09 -6.89 -7.26
N VAL A 143 -7.25 -6.88 -5.93
CA VAL A 143 -7.98 -7.93 -5.21
C VAL A 143 -9.43 -8.00 -5.66
N ALA A 144 -10.09 -6.86 -5.86
CA ALA A 144 -11.46 -6.83 -6.38
C ALA A 144 -11.58 -7.41 -7.80
N GLU A 145 -10.53 -7.35 -8.60
CA GLU A 145 -10.49 -7.93 -9.94
C GLU A 145 -10.14 -9.42 -9.91
N GLU A 146 -9.17 -9.83 -9.12
CA GLU A 146 -8.75 -11.25 -8.98
C GLU A 146 -9.84 -12.14 -8.36
N ASN A 147 -10.80 -11.56 -7.62
CA ASN A 147 -11.92 -12.26 -6.98
C ASN A 147 -13.22 -12.25 -7.81
N ARG A 148 -13.20 -11.80 -9.08
CA ARG A 148 -14.36 -11.82 -10.00
C ARG A 148 -14.43 -13.13 -10.78
#